data_10a762c71e2e79a686ee3fbaaeae863b
#
_entry.id   10a762c71e2e79a686ee3fbaaeae863b
#
_cell.length_a   1.000
_cell.length_b   1.000
_cell.length_c   1.000
_cell.angle_alpha   90.00
_cell.angle_beta   90.00
_cell.angle_gamma   90.00
#
_symmetry.space_group_name_H-M   'P 1'
#
loop_
_entity.id
_entity.type
_entity.pdbx_description
1 polymer ?
#
loop_
_entity_poly.entity_id
_entity_poly.type
_entity_poly.pdbx_seq_one_letter_code
_entity_poly.pdbx_strand_id
1 'polypeptide(L)'
;MKRKIFFCALLVCLMLAGAHQAYAQDTSKALRAYVEQYDNSFQWKVLDSLRTQDGTAYRLRMQSQTWRGFPWIHEMVVIVPQEVKHRHVLLHVTGGSANKETGEPNYHGWDEGIISMMGHSARHCNAVTAVLWQVPRQPLYDNLYEDALMSYTFHQYQLTGDQTWPLIFPMTKSVVSAMNAIEEFAARKSLPCRKGRFVVNGVSKRGWTTWMTAATGDSRVVAIAPMVIDILNMPVNVPYQKHMYGAYSMEIHDYVDLGLTDLLASTKGKGLLDMVDPYSYRSAYTMPKWLMLGTNDEYWTVDAVKNYMYGIPGEERITYVPNAGHSLGDRKAVASSLEAFFHHTIHGRKYPSCQSELVEADGKFSLQLKTGRGELLSAQLWQAESETKDFRKCRFTPVDQPLPSTKKFSVPVSLPQKGYKAFFVMLTYKHPAGYDSFTLCTRMYTADTTTVFDSPYEVPEGMFQ
;
A
#
# COMPACT_ATOMS: atom_id res chain seq x y z
N MET A 1 -10.08 -31.77 59.27
CA MET A 1 -10.53 -31.87 57.86
C MET A 1 -10.81 -30.50 57.19
N LYS A 2 -11.34 -29.47 57.85
CA LYS A 2 -11.67 -28.17 57.22
C LYS A 2 -10.47 -27.32 56.76
N ARG A 3 -9.25 -27.47 57.31
CA ARG A 3 -8.05 -26.71 56.88
C ARG A 3 -7.40 -27.21 55.57
N LYS A 4 -7.53 -28.50 55.20
CA LYS A 4 -6.97 -29.05 53.95
C LYS A 4 -7.79 -28.71 52.72
N ILE A 5 -9.12 -28.52 52.89
CA ILE A 5 -10.02 -28.15 51.79
C ILE A 5 -9.77 -26.69 51.35
N PHE A 6 -9.45 -25.79 52.29
CA PHE A 6 -9.19 -24.38 51.99
C PHE A 6 -7.87 -24.20 51.21
N PHE A 7 -6.87 -25.03 51.48
CA PHE A 7 -5.58 -24.95 50.78
C PHE A 7 -5.66 -25.47 49.33
N CYS A 8 -6.48 -26.52 49.07
CA CYS A 8 -6.69 -26.99 47.69
C CYS A 8 -7.53 -26.00 46.85
N ALA A 9 -8.54 -25.37 47.45
CA ALA A 9 -9.32 -24.35 46.74
C ALA A 9 -8.49 -23.11 46.37
N LEU A 10 -7.56 -22.70 47.27
CA LEU A 10 -6.68 -21.57 47.00
C LEU A 10 -5.66 -21.88 45.90
N LEU A 11 -5.13 -23.11 45.84
CA LEU A 11 -4.20 -23.56 44.79
C LEU A 11 -4.90 -23.69 43.43
N VAL A 12 -6.15 -24.13 43.38
CA VAL A 12 -6.93 -24.21 42.12
C VAL A 12 -7.30 -22.83 41.63
N CYS A 13 -7.66 -21.88 42.52
CA CYS A 13 -7.89 -20.49 42.15
C CYS A 13 -6.61 -19.79 41.66
N LEU A 14 -5.44 -20.08 42.25
CA LEU A 14 -4.16 -19.55 41.78
C LEU A 14 -3.72 -20.17 40.44
N MET A 15 -4.04 -21.43 40.17
CA MET A 15 -3.77 -22.05 38.85
C MET A 15 -4.76 -21.52 37.79
N LEU A 16 -5.99 -21.23 38.12
CA LEU A 16 -6.96 -20.61 37.20
C LEU A 16 -6.65 -19.11 36.95
N ALA A 17 -6.14 -18.39 37.96
CA ALA A 17 -5.68 -17.00 37.78
C ALA A 17 -4.37 -16.96 36.98
N GLY A 18 -3.48 -17.94 37.11
CA GLY A 18 -2.25 -18.08 36.29
C GLY A 18 -2.52 -18.45 34.84
N ALA A 19 -3.63 -19.14 34.55
CA ALA A 19 -4.03 -19.47 33.19
C ALA A 19 -4.67 -18.28 32.44
N HIS A 20 -5.09 -17.23 33.15
CA HIS A 20 -5.61 -15.98 32.53
C HIS A 20 -4.58 -14.88 32.40
N GLN A 21 -3.35 -15.07 32.90
CA GLN A 21 -2.25 -14.11 32.74
C GLN A 21 -1.28 -14.44 31.59
N ALA A 22 -1.54 -15.50 30.85
CA ALA A 22 -0.80 -15.77 29.62
C ALA A 22 -1.54 -15.12 28.45
N TYR A 23 -0.86 -14.19 27.81
CA TYR A 23 -1.11 -13.61 26.47
C TYR A 23 -1.53 -12.14 26.43
N ALA A 24 -0.72 -11.25 26.96
CA ALA A 24 -0.37 -10.07 26.22
C ALA A 24 0.87 -10.44 25.36
N GLN A 25 0.69 -11.29 24.37
CA GLN A 25 1.74 -11.62 23.43
C GLN A 25 2.07 -10.33 22.67
N ASP A 26 3.35 -9.96 22.59
CA ASP A 26 3.80 -8.73 21.93
C ASP A 26 3.46 -8.80 20.41
N THR A 27 2.28 -8.29 20.07
CA THR A 27 1.74 -8.31 18.70
C THR A 27 2.59 -7.47 17.74
N SER A 28 3.38 -6.51 18.26
CA SER A 28 4.24 -5.64 17.46
C SER A 28 5.38 -6.37 16.73
N LYS A 29 5.76 -7.57 17.19
CA LYS A 29 6.80 -8.41 16.59
C LYS A 29 6.27 -9.55 15.73
N ALA A 30 4.95 -9.75 15.71
CA ALA A 30 4.34 -10.92 15.09
C ALA A 30 4.63 -11.02 13.58
N LEU A 31 4.53 -9.90 12.85
CA LEU A 31 4.84 -9.85 11.42
C LEU A 31 6.27 -10.33 11.13
N ARG A 32 7.25 -9.75 11.82
CA ARG A 32 8.65 -10.07 11.60
C ARG A 32 8.97 -11.51 11.97
N ALA A 33 8.48 -11.95 13.12
CA ALA A 33 8.63 -13.34 13.56
C ALA A 33 8.04 -14.33 12.54
N TYR A 34 6.86 -14.03 11.99
CA TYR A 34 6.24 -14.86 10.96
C TYR A 34 7.07 -14.90 9.66
N VAL A 35 7.53 -13.76 9.18
CA VAL A 35 8.29 -13.68 7.92
C VAL A 35 9.66 -14.33 8.04
N GLU A 36 10.35 -14.17 9.17
CA GLU A 36 11.67 -14.74 9.44
C GLU A 36 11.61 -16.24 9.79
N GLN A 37 10.42 -16.76 10.13
CA GLN A 37 10.26 -18.18 10.41
C GLN A 37 10.72 -19.03 9.22
N TYR A 38 11.68 -19.92 9.45
CA TYR A 38 12.16 -20.83 8.41
C TYR A 38 11.04 -21.73 7.89
N ASP A 39 10.95 -21.84 6.58
CA ASP A 39 10.01 -22.72 5.87
C ASP A 39 10.79 -23.50 4.81
N ASN A 40 10.87 -24.82 4.99
CA ASN A 40 11.59 -25.72 4.09
C ASN A 40 10.87 -25.96 2.75
N SER A 41 9.67 -25.42 2.58
CA SER A 41 8.91 -25.55 1.32
C SER A 41 9.29 -24.52 0.27
N PHE A 42 10.09 -23.49 0.63
CA PHE A 42 10.56 -22.49 -0.33
C PHE A 42 11.37 -23.14 -1.47
N GLN A 43 10.90 -22.97 -2.69
CA GLN A 43 11.56 -23.45 -3.89
C GLN A 43 11.09 -22.67 -5.11
N TRP A 44 11.90 -22.65 -6.15
CA TRP A 44 11.52 -22.07 -7.43
C TRP A 44 12.22 -22.74 -8.61
N LYS A 45 11.59 -22.65 -9.78
CA LYS A 45 12.16 -23.09 -11.05
C LYS A 45 11.70 -22.21 -12.21
N VAL A 46 12.55 -22.08 -13.22
CA VAL A 46 12.16 -21.47 -14.50
C VAL A 46 11.31 -22.49 -15.27
N LEU A 47 10.16 -22.06 -15.76
CA LEU A 47 9.26 -22.88 -16.60
C LEU A 47 9.55 -22.67 -18.08
N ASP A 48 9.57 -21.41 -18.49
CA ASP A 48 9.83 -21.01 -19.87
C ASP A 48 10.38 -19.56 -19.94
N SER A 49 10.62 -19.06 -21.15
CA SER A 49 11.03 -17.68 -21.36
C SER A 49 10.59 -17.18 -22.75
N LEU A 50 10.35 -15.88 -22.84
CA LEU A 50 10.02 -15.19 -24.07
C LEU A 50 11.01 -14.05 -24.33
N ARG A 51 11.59 -13.99 -25.52
CA ARG A 51 12.38 -12.84 -25.96
C ARG A 51 11.47 -11.79 -26.56
N THR A 52 11.57 -10.56 -26.04
CA THR A 52 10.80 -9.39 -26.49
C THR A 52 11.75 -8.28 -26.94
N GLN A 53 11.21 -7.19 -27.46
CA GLN A 53 11.99 -5.98 -27.75
C GLN A 53 12.60 -5.34 -26.49
N ASP A 54 12.00 -5.57 -25.32
CA ASP A 54 12.42 -4.99 -24.04
C ASP A 54 13.46 -5.86 -23.31
N GLY A 55 13.72 -7.07 -23.80
CA GLY A 55 14.67 -8.01 -23.19
C GLY A 55 14.14 -9.45 -23.20
N THR A 56 14.50 -10.23 -22.21
CA THR A 56 14.01 -11.60 -22.02
C THR A 56 13.19 -11.68 -20.76
N ALA A 57 11.93 -12.06 -20.89
CA ALA A 57 11.04 -12.38 -19.79
C ALA A 57 11.14 -13.87 -19.44
N TYR A 58 11.38 -14.19 -18.17
CA TYR A 58 11.48 -15.56 -17.66
C TYR A 58 10.28 -15.82 -16.73
N ARG A 59 9.51 -16.84 -17.03
CA ARG A 59 8.41 -17.30 -16.14
C ARG A 59 8.96 -18.30 -15.13
N LEU A 60 8.76 -18.00 -13.88
CA LEU A 60 9.14 -18.84 -12.75
C LEU A 60 7.87 -19.36 -12.06
N ARG A 61 7.92 -20.62 -11.66
CA ARG A 61 7.03 -21.17 -10.62
C ARG A 61 7.78 -21.07 -9.30
N MET A 62 7.17 -20.39 -8.32
CA MET A 62 7.76 -20.22 -6.99
C MET A 62 6.77 -20.68 -5.92
N GLN A 63 7.20 -21.56 -5.04
CA GLN A 63 6.51 -21.81 -3.77
C GLN A 63 7.19 -20.96 -2.70
N SER A 64 6.44 -20.03 -2.11
CA SER A 64 6.99 -19.10 -1.11
C SER A 64 7.00 -19.70 0.29
N GLN A 65 6.03 -20.52 0.60
CA GLN A 65 5.80 -21.13 1.93
C GLN A 65 4.68 -22.17 1.88
N THR A 66 4.47 -22.84 3.01
CA THR A 66 3.22 -23.55 3.29
C THR A 66 2.52 -22.85 4.46
N TRP A 67 1.30 -22.35 4.22
CA TRP A 67 0.50 -21.68 5.24
C TRP A 67 -0.77 -22.47 5.52
N ARG A 68 -0.99 -22.86 6.77
CA ARG A 68 -2.17 -23.64 7.21
C ARG A 68 -2.45 -24.87 6.35
N GLY A 69 -1.39 -25.59 5.95
CA GLY A 69 -1.48 -26.77 5.10
C GLY A 69 -1.60 -26.47 3.59
N PHE A 70 -1.76 -25.23 3.19
CA PHE A 70 -1.84 -24.84 1.78
C PHE A 70 -0.46 -24.43 1.26
N PRO A 71 0.06 -25.09 0.20
CA PRO A 71 1.25 -24.59 -0.50
C PRO A 71 0.91 -23.24 -1.20
N TRP A 72 1.73 -22.22 -0.96
CA TRP A 72 1.59 -20.92 -1.62
C TRP A 72 2.48 -20.87 -2.84
N ILE A 73 1.87 -21.18 -3.99
CA ILE A 73 2.54 -21.26 -5.27
C ILE A 73 2.17 -20.04 -6.10
N HIS A 74 3.18 -19.42 -6.69
CA HIS A 74 3.08 -18.17 -7.42
C HIS A 74 3.63 -18.33 -8.83
N GLU A 75 3.01 -17.65 -9.78
CA GLU A 75 3.66 -17.25 -11.00
C GLU A 75 4.51 -16.01 -10.73
N MET A 76 5.74 -16.01 -11.19
CA MET A 76 6.59 -14.83 -11.19
C MET A 76 7.24 -14.66 -12.56
N VAL A 77 7.12 -13.48 -13.16
CA VAL A 77 7.83 -13.15 -14.40
C VAL A 77 8.95 -12.20 -14.07
N VAL A 78 10.20 -12.62 -14.35
CA VAL A 78 11.40 -11.78 -14.19
C VAL A 78 11.84 -11.31 -15.58
N ILE A 79 11.90 -9.99 -15.78
CA ILE A 79 12.25 -9.38 -17.06
C ILE A 79 13.66 -8.82 -16.98
N VAL A 80 14.54 -9.37 -17.81
CA VAL A 80 15.95 -8.99 -17.89
C VAL A 80 16.15 -8.21 -19.19
N PRO A 81 16.42 -6.89 -19.13
CA PRO A 81 16.68 -6.10 -20.34
C PRO A 81 17.96 -6.55 -21.03
N GLN A 82 18.19 -6.10 -22.28
CA GLN A 82 19.40 -6.44 -23.03
C GLN A 82 20.68 -6.05 -22.30
N GLU A 83 20.64 -4.94 -21.56
CA GLU A 83 21.74 -4.47 -20.75
C GLU A 83 21.25 -4.23 -19.32
N VAL A 84 21.89 -4.85 -18.31
CA VAL A 84 21.60 -4.65 -16.89
C VAL A 84 22.75 -3.90 -16.25
N LYS A 85 22.55 -2.62 -15.94
CA LYS A 85 23.56 -1.73 -15.32
C LYS A 85 23.42 -1.63 -13.80
N HIS A 86 22.22 -1.87 -13.27
CA HIS A 86 21.90 -1.58 -11.89
C HIS A 86 21.57 -2.86 -11.11
N ARG A 87 21.87 -2.83 -9.81
CA ARG A 87 21.47 -3.90 -8.89
C ARG A 87 20.05 -3.77 -8.36
N HIS A 88 19.36 -2.69 -8.71
CA HIS A 88 18.00 -2.45 -8.30
C HIS A 88 17.01 -3.28 -9.12
N VAL A 89 15.91 -3.66 -8.46
CA VAL A 89 14.79 -4.41 -9.06
C VAL A 89 13.51 -3.68 -8.76
N LEU A 90 12.67 -3.46 -9.77
CA LEU A 90 11.30 -3.03 -9.60
C LEU A 90 10.42 -4.28 -9.48
N LEU A 91 9.84 -4.52 -8.30
CA LEU A 91 8.98 -5.67 -8.03
C LEU A 91 7.53 -5.23 -7.90
N HIS A 92 6.71 -5.62 -8.87
CA HIS A 92 5.26 -5.40 -8.85
C HIS A 92 4.55 -6.62 -8.27
N VAL A 93 3.74 -6.39 -7.25
CA VAL A 93 2.97 -7.43 -6.56
C VAL A 93 1.51 -7.32 -7.00
N THR A 94 0.93 -8.43 -7.48
CA THR A 94 -0.44 -8.44 -7.99
C THR A 94 -1.24 -9.67 -7.55
N GLY A 95 -2.53 -9.62 -7.80
CA GLY A 95 -3.48 -10.70 -7.52
C GLY A 95 -3.28 -11.91 -8.43
N GLY A 96 -4.33 -12.62 -8.64
CA GLY A 96 -4.41 -13.83 -9.43
C GLY A 96 -5.09 -14.95 -8.63
N SER A 97 -5.33 -16.08 -9.29
CA SER A 97 -5.96 -17.23 -8.66
C SER A 97 -5.13 -18.49 -8.87
N ALA A 98 -5.37 -19.49 -8.03
CA ALA A 98 -4.82 -20.82 -8.16
C ALA A 98 -5.92 -21.78 -8.60
N ASN A 99 -5.54 -22.82 -9.32
CA ASN A 99 -6.41 -23.96 -9.58
C ASN A 99 -6.79 -24.62 -8.26
N LYS A 100 -8.07 -24.87 -8.04
CA LYS A 100 -8.60 -25.37 -6.77
C LYS A 100 -8.15 -26.79 -6.43
N GLU A 101 -7.99 -27.63 -7.46
CA GLU A 101 -7.65 -29.05 -7.29
C GLU A 101 -6.16 -29.26 -7.11
N THR A 102 -5.35 -28.54 -7.89
CA THR A 102 -3.89 -28.74 -7.90
C THR A 102 -3.13 -27.76 -7.04
N GLY A 103 -3.73 -26.59 -6.72
CA GLY A 103 -3.06 -25.48 -6.05
C GLY A 103 -2.07 -24.73 -6.92
N GLU A 104 -1.87 -25.13 -8.19
CA GLU A 104 -0.99 -24.44 -9.14
C GLU A 104 -1.58 -23.10 -9.55
N PRO A 105 -0.75 -22.11 -9.91
CA PRO A 105 -1.22 -20.85 -10.47
C PRO A 105 -2.06 -21.05 -11.74
N ASN A 106 -3.11 -20.27 -11.87
CA ASN A 106 -3.69 -20.04 -13.19
C ASN A 106 -2.76 -19.06 -13.90
N TYR A 107 -1.86 -19.61 -14.73
CA TYR A 107 -0.81 -18.83 -15.40
C TYR A 107 -1.38 -17.85 -16.41
N HIS A 108 -0.77 -16.66 -16.46
CA HIS A 108 -1.20 -15.58 -17.36
C HIS A 108 -0.54 -15.71 -18.75
N GLY A 109 -1.15 -15.10 -19.75
CA GLY A 109 -0.55 -14.97 -21.09
C GLY A 109 0.69 -14.05 -21.06
N TRP A 110 1.55 -14.20 -22.07
CA TRP A 110 2.67 -13.27 -22.25
C TRP A 110 2.26 -11.87 -22.73
N ASP A 111 1.03 -11.74 -23.19
CA ASP A 111 0.38 -10.51 -23.68
C ASP A 111 -0.26 -9.68 -22.56
N GLU A 112 -0.14 -10.09 -21.31
CA GLU A 112 -0.57 -9.28 -20.17
C GLU A 112 0.05 -7.90 -20.17
N GLY A 113 -0.80 -6.87 -20.09
CA GLY A 113 -0.36 -5.47 -20.14
C GLY A 113 0.67 -5.10 -19.07
N ILE A 114 0.61 -5.74 -17.89
CA ILE A 114 1.58 -5.51 -16.80
C ILE A 114 2.98 -6.03 -17.19
N ILE A 115 3.09 -7.13 -17.95
CA ILE A 115 4.38 -7.65 -18.41
C ILE A 115 5.00 -6.66 -19.39
N SER A 116 4.21 -6.12 -20.32
CA SER A 116 4.65 -5.10 -21.27
C SER A 116 5.11 -3.81 -20.55
N MET A 117 4.32 -3.32 -19.60
CA MET A 117 4.67 -2.13 -18.81
C MET A 117 5.98 -2.31 -18.03
N MET A 118 6.16 -3.45 -17.38
CA MET A 118 7.37 -3.74 -16.62
C MET A 118 8.57 -3.99 -17.54
N GLY A 119 8.35 -4.56 -18.74
CA GLY A 119 9.37 -4.69 -19.78
C GLY A 119 9.89 -3.34 -20.27
N HIS A 120 8.96 -2.41 -20.53
CA HIS A 120 9.30 -1.05 -20.91
C HIS A 120 10.18 -0.38 -19.82
N SER A 121 9.77 -0.44 -18.56
CA SER A 121 10.57 0.10 -17.46
C SER A 121 11.93 -0.61 -17.31
N ALA A 122 12.00 -1.93 -17.53
CA ALA A 122 13.27 -2.66 -17.50
C ALA A 122 14.27 -2.12 -18.53
N ARG A 123 13.79 -1.95 -19.77
CA ARG A 123 14.61 -1.43 -20.88
C ARG A 123 15.05 0.00 -20.60
N HIS A 124 14.14 0.89 -20.20
CA HIS A 124 14.45 2.31 -19.99
C HIS A 124 15.36 2.55 -18.79
N CYS A 125 15.23 1.74 -17.75
CA CYS A 125 16.03 1.86 -16.54
C CYS A 125 17.32 1.01 -16.58
N ASN A 126 17.53 0.17 -17.59
CA ASN A 126 18.65 -0.80 -17.64
C ASN A 126 18.74 -1.62 -16.33
N ALA A 127 17.60 -2.03 -15.80
CA ALA A 127 17.46 -2.72 -14.53
C ALA A 127 16.42 -3.85 -14.63
N VAL A 128 16.60 -4.89 -13.84
CA VAL A 128 15.64 -6.00 -13.79
C VAL A 128 14.32 -5.52 -13.21
N THR A 129 13.22 -5.99 -13.80
CA THR A 129 11.88 -5.83 -13.21
C THR A 129 11.23 -7.20 -13.01
N ALA A 130 10.25 -7.29 -12.12
CA ALA A 130 9.56 -8.55 -11.89
C ALA A 130 8.09 -8.30 -11.54
N VAL A 131 7.23 -9.25 -11.91
CA VAL A 131 5.82 -9.29 -11.53
C VAL A 131 5.59 -10.58 -10.74
N LEU A 132 4.99 -10.46 -9.56
CA LEU A 132 4.62 -11.58 -8.69
C LEU A 132 3.10 -11.67 -8.60
N TRP A 133 2.52 -12.77 -9.08
CA TRP A 133 1.09 -13.05 -9.03
C TRP A 133 0.70 -13.92 -7.83
N GLN A 134 -0.62 -14.14 -7.66
CA GLN A 134 -1.27 -14.92 -6.61
C GLN A 134 -0.92 -14.44 -5.19
N VAL A 135 -0.89 -13.14 -5.00
CA VAL A 135 -0.77 -12.53 -3.67
C VAL A 135 -2.09 -11.85 -3.32
N PRO A 136 -2.97 -12.52 -2.51
CA PRO A 136 -2.81 -13.83 -1.88
C PRO A 136 -2.98 -15.01 -2.85
N ARG A 137 -2.56 -16.18 -2.41
CA ARG A 137 -2.98 -17.45 -3.01
C ARG A 137 -4.46 -17.65 -2.68
N GLN A 138 -5.28 -17.67 -3.73
CA GLN A 138 -6.74 -17.76 -3.64
C GLN A 138 -7.32 -18.58 -4.81
N PRO A 139 -8.52 -19.19 -4.65
CA PRO A 139 -9.35 -19.16 -3.46
C PRO A 139 -8.81 -20.06 -2.34
N LEU A 140 -9.24 -19.77 -1.11
CA LEU A 140 -9.01 -20.60 0.06
C LEU A 140 -10.34 -20.82 0.80
N TYR A 141 -10.37 -21.84 1.69
CA TYR A 141 -11.54 -22.22 2.48
C TYR A 141 -12.79 -22.38 1.56
N ASP A 142 -13.96 -21.99 1.96
CA ASP A 142 -15.20 -22.11 1.21
C ASP A 142 -15.26 -21.20 -0.04
N ASN A 143 -14.17 -21.20 -0.82
CA ASN A 143 -14.04 -20.43 -2.05
C ASN A 143 -13.94 -18.91 -1.85
N LEU A 144 -13.32 -18.48 -0.76
CA LEU A 144 -13.13 -17.05 -0.46
C LEU A 144 -12.03 -16.44 -1.31
N TYR A 145 -12.27 -15.21 -1.73
CA TYR A 145 -11.38 -14.37 -2.51
C TYR A 145 -11.24 -12.99 -1.85
N GLU A 146 -10.16 -12.31 -2.13
CA GLU A 146 -9.94 -10.89 -1.91
C GLU A 146 -10.33 -10.42 -0.49
N ASP A 147 -11.25 -9.47 -0.34
CA ASP A 147 -11.65 -8.91 0.95
C ASP A 147 -12.38 -9.91 1.82
N ALA A 148 -13.20 -10.79 1.24
CA ALA A 148 -13.83 -11.88 1.97
C ALA A 148 -12.82 -12.85 2.60
N LEU A 149 -11.70 -13.12 1.90
CA LEU A 149 -10.63 -13.95 2.46
C LEU A 149 -9.82 -13.21 3.52
N MET A 150 -9.53 -11.92 3.31
CA MET A 150 -8.84 -11.09 4.30
C MET A 150 -9.64 -11.00 5.59
N SER A 151 -10.90 -10.58 5.51
CA SER A 151 -11.80 -10.40 6.65
C SER A 151 -12.03 -11.71 7.41
N TYR A 152 -12.23 -12.83 6.70
CA TYR A 152 -12.31 -14.16 7.30
C TYR A 152 -11.08 -14.46 8.16
N THR A 153 -9.87 -14.21 7.67
CA THR A 153 -8.64 -14.52 8.43
C THR A 153 -8.46 -13.61 9.65
N PHE A 154 -8.88 -12.36 9.55
CA PHE A 154 -8.89 -11.44 10.69
C PHE A 154 -9.92 -11.87 11.75
N HIS A 155 -11.09 -12.30 11.31
CA HIS A 155 -12.10 -12.86 12.20
C HIS A 155 -11.60 -14.15 12.89
N GLN A 156 -10.90 -15.03 12.17
CA GLN A 156 -10.29 -16.21 12.77
C GLN A 156 -9.26 -15.87 13.87
N TYR A 157 -8.46 -14.79 13.67
CA TYR A 157 -7.61 -14.29 14.74
C TYR A 157 -8.45 -13.80 15.94
N GLN A 158 -9.55 -13.08 15.71
CA GLN A 158 -10.45 -12.62 16.79
C GLN A 158 -11.02 -13.79 17.60
N LEU A 159 -11.34 -14.91 16.95
CA LEU A 159 -11.86 -16.10 17.60
C LEU A 159 -10.79 -16.86 18.38
N THR A 160 -9.62 -17.06 17.81
CA THR A 160 -8.60 -18.00 18.31
C THR A 160 -7.46 -17.34 19.08
N GLY A 161 -7.15 -16.08 18.81
CA GLY A 161 -5.96 -15.39 19.29
C GLY A 161 -4.65 -15.81 18.60
N ASP A 162 -4.71 -16.71 17.61
CA ASP A 162 -3.53 -17.18 16.88
C ASP A 162 -3.03 -16.11 15.89
N GLN A 163 -1.88 -15.52 16.20
CA GLN A 163 -1.27 -14.41 15.46
C GLN A 163 -0.79 -14.80 14.04
N THR A 164 -0.83 -16.08 13.69
CA THR A 164 -0.46 -16.53 12.33
C THR A 164 -1.66 -16.53 11.35
N TRP A 165 -2.85 -16.18 11.83
CA TRP A 165 -4.04 -16.09 10.97
C TRP A 165 -4.04 -14.95 9.97
N PRO A 166 -3.65 -13.70 10.33
CA PRO A 166 -3.81 -12.58 9.41
C PRO A 166 -3.19 -12.84 8.04
N LEU A 167 -4.00 -12.86 7.00
CA LEU A 167 -3.61 -13.19 5.63
C LEU A 167 -2.50 -12.29 5.09
N ILE A 168 -2.42 -11.07 5.60
CA ILE A 168 -1.38 -10.12 5.20
C ILE A 168 0.04 -10.63 5.53
N PHE A 169 0.20 -11.53 6.50
CA PHE A 169 1.49 -12.10 6.85
C PHE A 169 2.03 -13.05 5.79
N PRO A 170 1.29 -14.10 5.35
CA PRO A 170 1.75 -14.93 4.24
C PRO A 170 1.86 -14.16 2.92
N MET A 171 1.03 -13.13 2.69
CA MET A 171 1.19 -12.22 1.54
C MET A 171 2.55 -11.51 1.60
N THR A 172 2.93 -10.95 2.75
CA THR A 172 4.22 -10.30 2.97
C THR A 172 5.39 -11.27 2.79
N LYS A 173 5.30 -12.46 3.39
CA LYS A 173 6.34 -13.50 3.24
C LYS A 173 6.53 -13.92 1.78
N SER A 174 5.45 -13.94 0.98
CA SER A 174 5.55 -14.23 -0.46
C SER A 174 6.41 -13.21 -1.20
N VAL A 175 6.32 -11.93 -0.84
CA VAL A 175 7.15 -10.87 -1.45
C VAL A 175 8.62 -11.01 -1.03
N VAL A 176 8.89 -11.30 0.25
CA VAL A 176 10.26 -11.54 0.72
C VAL A 176 10.87 -12.78 0.06
N SER A 177 10.08 -13.85 -0.12
CA SER A 177 10.48 -15.06 -0.85
C SER A 177 10.75 -14.77 -2.34
N ALA A 178 9.95 -13.89 -2.95
CA ALA A 178 10.19 -13.46 -4.34
C ALA A 178 11.52 -12.68 -4.47
N MET A 179 11.85 -11.82 -3.51
CA MET A 179 13.15 -11.15 -3.48
C MET A 179 14.30 -12.17 -3.39
N ASN A 180 14.18 -13.22 -2.57
CA ASN A 180 15.16 -14.30 -2.48
C ASN A 180 15.30 -15.04 -3.82
N ALA A 181 14.19 -15.44 -4.42
CA ALA A 181 14.19 -16.15 -5.71
C ALA A 181 14.82 -15.30 -6.85
N ILE A 182 14.55 -13.98 -6.87
CA ILE A 182 15.15 -13.06 -7.84
C ILE A 182 16.66 -12.96 -7.63
N GLU A 183 17.16 -12.86 -6.39
CA GLU A 183 18.60 -12.82 -6.11
C GLU A 183 19.31 -14.12 -6.51
N GLU A 184 18.72 -15.29 -6.21
CA GLU A 184 19.24 -16.60 -6.63
C GLU A 184 19.21 -16.75 -8.15
N PHE A 185 18.10 -16.34 -8.82
CA PHE A 185 18.02 -16.33 -10.28
C PHE A 185 19.11 -15.43 -10.89
N ALA A 186 19.27 -14.24 -10.34
CA ALA A 186 20.30 -13.29 -10.79
C ALA A 186 21.72 -13.83 -10.59
N ALA A 187 21.96 -14.56 -9.50
CA ALA A 187 23.24 -15.22 -9.27
C ALA A 187 23.55 -16.28 -10.33
N ARG A 188 22.56 -17.14 -10.67
CA ARG A 188 22.68 -18.14 -11.75
C ARG A 188 22.91 -17.52 -13.12
N LYS A 189 22.43 -16.29 -13.35
CA LYS A 189 22.58 -15.54 -14.61
C LYS A 189 23.74 -14.54 -14.57
N SER A 190 24.51 -14.47 -13.49
CA SER A 190 25.59 -13.51 -13.27
C SER A 190 25.18 -12.04 -13.41
N LEU A 191 23.94 -11.72 -13.00
CA LEU A 191 23.40 -10.35 -13.06
C LEU A 191 23.81 -9.52 -11.83
N PRO A 192 23.91 -8.17 -11.97
CA PRO A 192 24.27 -7.28 -10.86
C PRO A 192 23.33 -7.38 -9.65
N CYS A 193 22.05 -7.69 -9.85
CA CYS A 193 21.02 -7.78 -8.81
C CYS A 193 21.06 -9.06 -7.96
N ARG A 194 22.12 -9.87 -8.02
CA ARG A 194 22.38 -11.00 -7.09
C ARG A 194 22.49 -10.57 -5.61
N LYS A 195 22.63 -9.29 -5.35
CA LYS A 195 22.45 -8.61 -4.07
C LYS A 195 21.53 -7.42 -4.33
N GLY A 196 20.27 -7.71 -4.51
CA GLY A 196 19.26 -6.79 -5.01
C GLY A 196 18.98 -5.63 -4.05
N ARG A 197 18.48 -4.54 -4.61
CA ARG A 197 17.79 -3.48 -3.91
C ARG A 197 16.44 -3.31 -4.55
N PHE A 198 15.38 -3.48 -3.77
CA PHE A 198 14.04 -3.60 -4.30
C PHE A 198 13.24 -2.31 -4.12
N VAL A 199 12.60 -1.86 -5.20
CA VAL A 199 11.48 -0.95 -5.16
C VAL A 199 10.23 -1.81 -5.28
N VAL A 200 9.45 -1.90 -4.20
CA VAL A 200 8.26 -2.75 -4.15
C VAL A 200 7.03 -1.90 -4.39
N ASN A 201 6.11 -2.40 -5.21
CA ASN A 201 4.84 -1.73 -5.47
C ASN A 201 3.71 -2.75 -5.67
N GLY A 202 2.48 -2.29 -5.50
CA GLY A 202 1.29 -3.10 -5.69
C GLY A 202 0.01 -2.28 -5.47
N VAL A 203 -1.11 -2.80 -5.96
CA VAL A 203 -2.41 -2.14 -5.98
C VAL A 203 -3.33 -2.73 -4.90
N SER A 204 -4.08 -1.90 -4.16
CA SER A 204 -5.10 -2.35 -3.19
C SER A 204 -4.46 -3.21 -2.08
N LYS A 205 -4.95 -4.40 -1.82
CA LYS A 205 -4.36 -5.37 -0.87
C LYS A 205 -2.87 -5.62 -1.11
N ARG A 206 -2.38 -5.46 -2.34
CA ARG A 206 -0.94 -5.60 -2.67
C ARG A 206 -0.19 -4.30 -2.39
N GLY A 207 -0.87 -3.15 -2.40
CA GLY A 207 -0.38 -1.90 -1.81
C GLY A 207 -0.23 -2.03 -0.29
N TRP A 208 -1.19 -2.66 0.37
CA TRP A 208 -1.09 -3.03 1.79
C TRP A 208 0.11 -3.97 2.03
N THR A 209 0.25 -5.03 1.22
CA THR A 209 1.41 -5.93 1.27
C THR A 209 2.73 -5.18 1.03
N THR A 210 2.73 -4.17 0.16
CA THR A 210 3.90 -3.31 -0.09
C THR A 210 4.34 -2.57 1.18
N TRP A 211 3.40 -1.95 1.91
CA TRP A 211 3.67 -1.35 3.21
C TRP A 211 4.22 -2.38 4.20
N MET A 212 3.54 -3.53 4.33
CA MET A 212 3.92 -4.57 5.28
C MET A 212 5.28 -5.20 4.95
N THR A 213 5.64 -5.28 3.67
CA THR A 213 6.99 -5.73 3.26
C THR A 213 8.07 -4.77 3.77
N ALA A 214 7.86 -3.48 3.67
CA ALA A 214 8.78 -2.49 4.24
C ALA A 214 8.80 -2.53 5.78
N ALA A 215 7.65 -2.83 6.42
CA ALA A 215 7.52 -2.98 7.87
C ALA A 215 8.37 -4.11 8.46
N THR A 216 8.75 -5.12 7.66
CA THR A 216 9.64 -6.21 8.10
C THR A 216 11.04 -5.71 8.50
N GLY A 217 11.43 -4.52 8.01
CA GLY A 217 12.78 -4.00 8.19
C GLY A 217 13.84 -4.66 7.29
N ASP A 218 13.42 -5.40 6.26
CA ASP A 218 14.35 -5.97 5.28
C ASP A 218 15.11 -4.85 4.54
N SER A 219 16.40 -4.76 4.77
CA SER A 219 17.26 -3.68 4.26
C SER A 219 17.39 -3.66 2.73
N ARG A 220 16.93 -4.71 2.05
CA ARG A 220 16.86 -4.78 0.58
C ARG A 220 15.73 -3.90 0.02
N VAL A 221 14.67 -3.63 0.81
CA VAL A 221 13.58 -2.73 0.41
C VAL A 221 14.06 -1.29 0.55
N VAL A 222 14.36 -0.64 -0.55
CA VAL A 222 14.97 0.71 -0.56
C VAL A 222 14.01 1.81 -0.91
N ALA A 223 12.84 1.48 -1.46
CA ALA A 223 11.75 2.40 -1.73
C ALA A 223 10.44 1.62 -1.93
N ILE A 224 9.30 2.25 -1.71
CA ILE A 224 7.98 1.63 -1.90
C ILE A 224 7.02 2.56 -2.65
N ALA A 225 6.14 1.97 -3.47
CA ALA A 225 5.07 2.68 -4.16
C ALA A 225 3.72 1.95 -3.95
N PRO A 226 3.10 2.08 -2.77
CA PRO A 226 1.77 1.52 -2.51
C PRO A 226 0.71 2.30 -3.29
N MET A 227 -0.25 1.58 -3.89
CA MET A 227 -1.28 2.17 -4.73
C MET A 227 -2.68 1.85 -4.18
N VAL A 228 -3.56 2.83 -4.18
CA VAL A 228 -4.97 2.76 -3.76
C VAL A 228 -5.18 2.00 -2.45
N ILE A 229 -4.35 2.28 -1.47
CA ILE A 229 -4.49 1.80 -0.09
C ILE A 229 -4.33 3.00 0.86
N ASP A 230 -5.44 3.64 1.17
CA ASP A 230 -5.50 4.92 1.89
C ASP A 230 -6.27 4.77 3.22
N ILE A 231 -5.96 3.68 3.96
CA ILE A 231 -6.63 3.32 5.21
C ILE A 231 -5.69 3.30 6.43
N LEU A 232 -4.43 3.68 6.27
CA LEU A 232 -3.46 3.69 7.36
C LEU A 232 -3.99 4.53 8.54
N ASN A 233 -3.56 4.18 9.75
CA ASN A 233 -4.15 4.70 10.98
C ASN A 233 -5.64 4.33 11.06
N MET A 234 -5.90 3.04 10.94
CA MET A 234 -7.26 2.48 10.88
C MET A 234 -8.17 2.92 12.04
N PRO A 235 -7.68 3.09 13.29
CA PRO A 235 -8.50 3.62 14.37
C PRO A 235 -9.10 5.00 14.09
N VAL A 236 -8.48 5.77 13.18
CA VAL A 236 -8.95 7.10 12.76
C VAL A 236 -9.69 7.02 11.43
N ASN A 237 -9.10 6.37 10.41
CA ASN A 237 -9.65 6.37 9.05
C ASN A 237 -10.91 5.50 8.88
N VAL A 238 -11.07 4.42 9.66
CA VAL A 238 -12.29 3.61 9.57
C VAL A 238 -13.52 4.42 10.08
N PRO A 239 -13.53 5.01 11.29
CA PRO A 239 -14.65 5.85 11.71
C PRO A 239 -14.77 7.13 10.87
N TYR A 240 -13.69 7.63 10.28
CA TYR A 240 -13.73 8.79 9.40
C TYR A 240 -14.64 8.55 8.16
N GLN A 241 -14.76 7.32 7.67
CA GLN A 241 -15.71 7.01 6.60
C GLN A 241 -17.16 7.35 7.01
N LYS A 242 -17.59 6.98 8.21
CA LYS A 242 -18.93 7.35 8.72
C LYS A 242 -19.10 8.87 8.81
N HIS A 243 -18.05 9.59 9.20
CA HIS A 243 -18.09 11.05 9.24
C HIS A 243 -18.26 11.67 7.85
N MET A 244 -17.58 11.13 6.84
CA MET A 244 -17.57 11.65 5.48
C MET A 244 -18.77 11.18 4.65
N TYR A 245 -19.18 9.92 4.80
CA TYR A 245 -20.19 9.29 3.95
C TYR A 245 -21.55 9.10 4.65
N GLY A 246 -21.62 9.27 5.96
CA GLY A 246 -22.78 8.90 6.77
C GLY A 246 -22.87 7.39 7.07
N ALA A 247 -22.08 6.56 6.40
CA ALA A 247 -21.98 5.12 6.57
C ALA A 247 -20.59 4.63 6.21
N TYR A 248 -20.30 3.35 6.43
CA TYR A 248 -19.12 2.73 5.83
C TYR A 248 -19.28 2.59 4.31
N SER A 249 -18.17 2.58 3.58
CA SER A 249 -18.19 2.21 2.17
C SER A 249 -18.71 0.78 2.01
N MET A 250 -19.51 0.55 0.98
CA MET A 250 -19.96 -0.80 0.62
C MET A 250 -18.79 -1.72 0.25
N GLU A 251 -17.68 -1.16 -0.21
CA GLU A 251 -16.50 -1.93 -0.59
C GLU A 251 -15.79 -2.61 0.59
N ILE A 252 -16.09 -2.18 1.84
CA ILE A 252 -15.55 -2.82 3.06
C ILE A 252 -16.61 -3.65 3.80
N HIS A 253 -17.73 -4.01 3.15
CA HIS A 253 -18.82 -4.77 3.77
C HIS A 253 -18.35 -6.09 4.38
N ASP A 254 -17.41 -6.81 3.74
CA ASP A 254 -16.83 -8.06 4.24
C ASP A 254 -16.26 -7.93 5.67
N TYR A 255 -15.70 -6.77 6.01
CA TYR A 255 -15.16 -6.48 7.35
C TYR A 255 -16.27 -6.02 8.31
N VAL A 256 -17.23 -5.26 7.81
CA VAL A 256 -18.38 -4.76 8.59
C VAL A 256 -19.28 -5.91 9.01
N ASP A 257 -19.61 -6.80 8.09
CA ASP A 257 -20.54 -7.93 8.33
C ASP A 257 -19.97 -8.93 9.36
N LEU A 258 -18.65 -9.01 9.49
CA LEU A 258 -17.96 -9.78 10.52
C LEU A 258 -17.73 -9.00 11.83
N GLY A 259 -18.25 -7.77 11.95
CA GLY A 259 -18.13 -6.93 13.15
C GLY A 259 -16.71 -6.44 13.43
N LEU A 260 -15.77 -6.54 12.46
CA LEU A 260 -14.37 -6.17 12.66
C LEU A 260 -14.21 -4.67 12.89
N THR A 261 -15.06 -3.85 12.28
CA THR A 261 -15.07 -2.38 12.44
C THR A 261 -15.54 -1.94 13.84
N ASP A 262 -16.37 -2.73 14.50
CA ASP A 262 -16.89 -2.41 15.84
C ASP A 262 -15.91 -2.83 16.95
N LEU A 263 -14.99 -3.74 16.63
CA LEU A 263 -14.00 -4.26 17.58
C LEU A 263 -12.72 -3.42 17.67
N LEU A 264 -12.57 -2.35 16.88
CA LEU A 264 -11.30 -1.59 16.77
C LEU A 264 -10.80 -1.07 18.12
N ALA A 265 -11.68 -0.68 19.04
CA ALA A 265 -11.31 -0.21 20.38
C ALA A 265 -11.12 -1.34 21.41
N SER A 266 -11.55 -2.56 21.11
CA SER A 266 -11.40 -3.70 22.01
C SER A 266 -9.92 -4.13 22.12
N THR A 267 -9.58 -4.86 23.21
CA THR A 267 -8.22 -5.42 23.38
C THR A 267 -7.83 -6.32 22.21
N LYS A 268 -8.75 -7.15 21.70
CA LYS A 268 -8.50 -8.02 20.55
C LYS A 268 -8.40 -7.23 19.24
N GLY A 269 -9.22 -6.18 19.08
CA GLY A 269 -9.13 -5.28 17.94
C GLY A 269 -7.80 -4.54 17.91
N LYS A 270 -7.34 -4.01 19.04
CA LYS A 270 -6.00 -3.42 19.18
C LYS A 270 -4.90 -4.39 18.79
N GLY A 271 -4.94 -5.64 19.28
CA GLY A 271 -3.96 -6.66 18.90
C GLY A 271 -3.97 -6.96 17.40
N LEU A 272 -5.13 -6.96 16.74
CA LEU A 272 -5.22 -7.09 15.29
C LEU A 272 -4.59 -5.88 14.59
N LEU A 273 -4.95 -4.66 14.99
CA LEU A 273 -4.42 -3.43 14.41
C LEU A 273 -2.91 -3.31 14.54
N ASP A 274 -2.33 -3.69 15.70
CA ASP A 274 -0.89 -3.73 15.90
C ASP A 274 -0.19 -4.62 14.86
N MET A 275 -0.88 -5.67 14.39
CA MET A 275 -0.35 -6.62 13.42
C MET A 275 -0.60 -6.22 11.97
N VAL A 276 -1.77 -5.65 11.65
CA VAL A 276 -2.20 -5.48 10.25
C VAL A 276 -2.22 -4.04 9.76
N ASP A 277 -2.36 -3.05 10.66
CA ASP A 277 -2.31 -1.64 10.25
C ASP A 277 -0.86 -1.23 9.97
N PRO A 278 -0.52 -0.83 8.73
CA PRO A 278 0.81 -0.35 8.43
C PRO A 278 1.25 0.82 9.32
N TYR A 279 0.30 1.64 9.81
CA TYR A 279 0.62 2.76 10.69
C TYR A 279 1.21 2.33 12.03
N SER A 280 0.93 1.11 12.49
CA SER A 280 1.56 0.54 13.69
C SER A 280 3.07 0.38 13.53
N TYR A 281 3.55 0.25 12.30
CA TYR A 281 4.96 0.10 11.94
C TYR A 281 5.59 1.39 11.39
N ARG A 282 4.93 2.55 11.56
CA ARG A 282 5.32 3.81 10.91
C ARG A 282 6.78 4.21 11.08
N SER A 283 7.40 3.90 12.22
CA SER A 283 8.81 4.20 12.49
C SER A 283 9.79 3.45 11.56
N ALA A 284 9.37 2.34 10.96
CA ALA A 284 10.17 1.57 10.00
C ALA A 284 10.22 2.21 8.60
N TYR A 285 9.30 3.10 8.27
CA TYR A 285 9.17 3.65 6.91
C TYR A 285 10.08 4.86 6.65
N THR A 286 11.37 4.70 6.87
CA THR A 286 12.37 5.77 6.64
C THR A 286 12.78 5.92 5.17
N MET A 287 12.51 4.89 4.33
CA MET A 287 12.79 4.90 2.90
C MET A 287 11.85 5.84 2.14
N PRO A 288 12.22 6.28 0.93
CA PRO A 288 11.33 7.03 0.04
C PRO A 288 10.04 6.26 -0.28
N LYS A 289 8.92 6.98 -0.27
CA LYS A 289 7.58 6.46 -0.53
C LYS A 289 6.87 7.30 -1.58
N TRP A 290 6.10 6.65 -2.46
CA TRP A 290 5.25 7.33 -3.43
C TRP A 290 3.86 6.69 -3.47
N LEU A 291 2.89 7.39 -2.90
CA LEU A 291 1.49 6.98 -2.89
C LEU A 291 0.84 7.33 -4.23
N MET A 292 0.09 6.40 -4.81
CA MET A 292 -0.66 6.62 -6.04
C MET A 292 -2.13 6.30 -5.78
N LEU A 293 -3.00 7.30 -5.89
CA LEU A 293 -4.38 7.27 -5.42
C LEU A 293 -5.33 7.75 -6.53
N GLY A 294 -6.57 7.26 -6.51
CA GLY A 294 -7.65 7.78 -7.33
C GLY A 294 -8.42 8.88 -6.60
N THR A 295 -8.86 9.93 -7.29
CA THR A 295 -9.68 10.98 -6.64
C THR A 295 -11.10 10.52 -6.32
N ASN A 296 -11.57 9.44 -6.94
CA ASN A 296 -12.92 8.90 -6.81
C ASN A 296 -12.90 7.45 -6.32
N ASP A 297 -11.88 7.09 -5.52
CA ASP A 297 -11.75 5.74 -4.96
C ASP A 297 -13.00 5.39 -4.14
N GLU A 298 -13.60 4.26 -4.46
CA GLU A 298 -14.84 3.79 -3.85
C GLU A 298 -14.64 3.31 -2.40
N TYR A 299 -13.39 2.91 -2.07
CA TYR A 299 -13.03 2.37 -0.74
C TYR A 299 -12.74 3.47 0.28
N TRP A 300 -12.03 4.55 -0.11
CA TRP A 300 -11.39 5.45 0.82
C TRP A 300 -11.90 6.89 0.72
N THR A 301 -11.90 7.58 1.85
CA THR A 301 -12.23 9.02 1.86
C THR A 301 -11.16 9.80 1.10
N VAL A 302 -11.58 10.79 0.32
CA VAL A 302 -10.73 11.49 -0.65
C VAL A 302 -9.50 12.16 -0.04
N ASP A 303 -9.55 12.51 1.24
CA ASP A 303 -8.49 13.20 2.00
C ASP A 303 -7.94 12.39 3.18
N ALA A 304 -8.11 11.06 3.15
CA ALA A 304 -7.67 10.14 4.22
C ALA A 304 -6.19 10.29 4.59
N VAL A 305 -5.36 10.64 3.61
CA VAL A 305 -3.92 10.88 3.76
C VAL A 305 -3.60 11.83 4.92
N LYS A 306 -4.43 12.84 5.20
CA LYS A 306 -4.19 13.79 6.29
C LYS A 306 -4.17 13.15 7.68
N ASN A 307 -4.82 11.98 7.83
CA ASN A 307 -4.96 11.29 9.10
C ASN A 307 -3.73 10.42 9.48
N TYR A 308 -2.75 10.27 8.58
CA TYR A 308 -1.58 9.42 8.86
C TYR A 308 -0.25 9.96 8.32
N MET A 309 -0.23 10.73 7.24
CA MET A 309 1.00 11.11 6.54
C MET A 309 2.02 11.81 7.47
N TYR A 310 1.57 12.73 8.30
CA TYR A 310 2.47 13.47 9.21
C TYR A 310 3.12 12.61 10.29
N GLY A 311 2.59 11.41 10.55
CA GLY A 311 3.14 10.46 11.52
C GLY A 311 4.18 9.49 10.93
N ILE A 312 4.40 9.50 9.62
CA ILE A 312 5.30 8.58 8.92
C ILE A 312 6.62 9.31 8.59
N PRO A 313 7.78 8.81 9.03
CA PRO A 313 9.06 9.45 8.74
C PRO A 313 9.50 9.25 7.29
N GLY A 314 10.45 10.08 6.86
CA GLY A 314 11.07 9.99 5.53
C GLY A 314 10.39 10.87 4.49
N GLU A 315 10.80 10.69 3.23
CA GLU A 315 10.28 11.48 2.11
C GLU A 315 9.05 10.82 1.50
N GLU A 316 7.96 11.56 1.41
CA GLU A 316 6.69 11.11 0.86
C GLU A 316 6.34 11.87 -0.40
N ARG A 317 5.65 11.19 -1.31
CA ARG A 317 5.12 11.72 -2.56
C ARG A 317 3.75 11.16 -2.79
N ILE A 318 2.91 11.98 -3.41
CA ILE A 318 1.55 11.58 -3.79
C ILE A 318 1.35 11.90 -5.26
N THR A 319 0.71 10.99 -5.96
CA THR A 319 0.08 11.23 -7.26
C THR A 319 -1.39 10.86 -7.15
N TYR A 320 -2.27 11.82 -7.40
CA TYR A 320 -3.69 11.52 -7.62
C TYR A 320 -3.94 11.37 -9.12
N VAL A 321 -4.71 10.35 -9.49
CA VAL A 321 -5.27 10.19 -10.84
C VAL A 321 -6.66 10.80 -10.82
N PRO A 322 -6.86 11.97 -11.48
CA PRO A 322 -8.15 12.64 -11.45
C PRO A 322 -9.24 11.82 -12.12
N ASN A 323 -10.43 11.82 -11.52
CA ASN A 323 -11.61 11.12 -12.00
C ASN A 323 -11.43 9.60 -12.19
N ALA A 324 -10.48 9.02 -11.47
CA ALA A 324 -10.27 7.58 -11.41
C ALA A 324 -10.68 7.05 -10.04
N GLY A 325 -11.35 5.90 -10.04
CA GLY A 325 -11.67 5.12 -8.86
C GLY A 325 -10.51 4.20 -8.45
N HIS A 326 -10.82 3.14 -7.74
CA HIS A 326 -9.87 2.15 -7.22
C HIS A 326 -8.99 1.48 -8.28
N SER A 327 -9.46 1.40 -9.53
CA SER A 327 -8.72 0.82 -10.66
C SER A 327 -7.59 1.71 -11.22
N LEU A 328 -7.54 3.00 -10.83
CA LEU A 328 -6.61 4.03 -11.34
C LEU A 328 -6.77 4.35 -12.85
N GLY A 329 -7.93 4.07 -13.42
CA GLY A 329 -8.25 4.40 -14.83
C GLY A 329 -7.31 3.74 -15.85
N ASP A 330 -6.79 4.49 -16.81
CA ASP A 330 -5.92 3.99 -17.89
C ASP A 330 -4.50 3.64 -17.43
N ARG A 331 -4.14 4.00 -16.22
CA ARG A 331 -2.86 3.74 -15.54
C ARG A 331 -1.61 4.34 -16.19
N LYS A 332 -1.70 5.09 -17.28
CA LYS A 332 -0.52 5.69 -17.93
C LYS A 332 0.24 6.64 -17.02
N ALA A 333 -0.47 7.56 -16.37
CA ALA A 333 0.12 8.49 -15.42
C ALA A 333 0.79 7.78 -14.24
N VAL A 334 0.18 6.68 -13.78
CA VAL A 334 0.72 5.82 -12.71
C VAL A 334 1.99 5.14 -13.18
N ALA A 335 1.99 4.53 -14.36
CA ALA A 335 3.15 3.84 -14.94
C ALA A 335 4.33 4.78 -15.12
N SER A 336 4.09 5.97 -15.69
CA SER A 336 5.11 7.01 -15.88
C SER A 336 5.69 7.52 -14.55
N SER A 337 4.83 7.76 -13.55
CA SER A 337 5.27 8.18 -12.21
C SER A 337 6.05 7.09 -11.49
N LEU A 338 5.64 5.82 -11.62
CA LEU A 338 6.36 4.67 -11.05
C LEU A 338 7.73 4.49 -11.70
N GLU A 339 7.81 4.63 -13.03
CA GLU A 339 9.08 4.53 -13.76
C GLU A 339 10.02 5.69 -13.38
N ALA A 340 9.51 6.92 -13.29
CA ALA A 340 10.29 8.07 -12.80
C ALA A 340 10.81 7.86 -11.38
N PHE A 341 9.98 7.29 -10.50
CA PHE A 341 10.38 6.95 -9.13
C PHE A 341 11.51 5.91 -9.12
N PHE A 342 11.36 4.84 -9.90
CA PHE A 342 12.39 3.82 -10.03
C PHE A 342 13.68 4.40 -10.63
N HIS A 343 13.57 5.21 -11.68
CA HIS A 343 14.73 5.87 -12.30
C HIS A 343 15.51 6.75 -11.31
N HIS A 344 14.82 7.56 -10.50
CA HIS A 344 15.47 8.36 -9.46
C HIS A 344 16.14 7.48 -8.41
N THR A 345 15.50 6.39 -8.01
CA THR A 345 16.03 5.45 -7.01
C THR A 345 17.35 4.81 -7.48
N ILE A 346 17.37 4.28 -8.69
CA ILE A 346 18.56 3.57 -9.22
C ILE A 346 19.77 4.48 -9.41
N HIS A 347 19.54 5.76 -9.68
CA HIS A 347 20.62 6.73 -9.88
C HIS A 347 21.01 7.48 -8.58
N GLY A 348 20.38 7.18 -7.45
CA GLY A 348 20.60 7.90 -6.18
C GLY A 348 20.33 9.40 -6.28
N ARG A 349 19.45 9.80 -7.22
CA ARG A 349 19.10 11.21 -7.44
C ARG A 349 18.06 11.67 -6.43
N LYS A 350 18.16 12.93 -6.00
CA LYS A 350 17.08 13.52 -5.20
C LYS A 350 15.80 13.54 -6.02
N TYR A 351 14.75 13.03 -5.42
CA TYR A 351 13.43 13.03 -6.03
C TYR A 351 12.87 14.47 -6.12
N PRO A 352 12.00 14.76 -7.09
CA PRO A 352 11.14 15.93 -7.03
C PRO A 352 10.31 15.88 -5.75
N SER A 353 9.99 17.05 -5.21
CA SER A 353 9.15 17.16 -4.02
C SER A 353 8.14 18.29 -4.20
N CYS A 354 7.00 18.14 -3.56
CA CYS A 354 5.99 19.18 -3.42
C CYS A 354 5.63 19.26 -1.93
N GLN A 355 6.14 20.27 -1.26
CA GLN A 355 5.69 20.63 0.09
C GLN A 355 4.60 21.67 -0.05
N SER A 356 3.51 21.51 0.68
CA SER A 356 2.40 22.47 0.68
C SER A 356 2.01 22.83 2.09
N GLU A 357 1.66 24.07 2.29
CA GLU A 357 1.13 24.63 3.52
C GLU A 357 -0.10 25.44 3.18
N LEU A 358 -1.18 25.21 3.92
CA LEU A 358 -2.39 26.02 3.82
C LEU A 358 -2.17 27.31 4.61
N VAL A 359 -2.43 28.45 3.95
CA VAL A 359 -2.34 29.77 4.59
C VAL A 359 -3.67 30.48 4.43
N GLU A 360 -4.18 31.01 5.52
CA GLU A 360 -5.30 31.93 5.57
C GLU A 360 -4.81 33.34 5.91
N ALA A 361 -5.18 34.29 5.08
CA ALA A 361 -4.89 35.71 5.30
C ALA A 361 -6.08 36.54 4.82
N ASP A 362 -6.59 37.45 5.68
CA ASP A 362 -7.73 38.32 5.38
C ASP A 362 -8.95 37.57 4.83
N GLY A 363 -9.27 36.40 5.38
CA GLY A 363 -10.38 35.55 4.94
C GLY A 363 -10.19 34.88 3.58
N LYS A 364 -8.97 34.90 3.03
CA LYS A 364 -8.61 34.24 1.78
C LYS A 364 -7.67 33.08 2.03
N PHE A 365 -7.91 31.97 1.36
CA PHE A 365 -7.10 30.77 1.45
C PHE A 365 -6.16 30.64 0.26
N SER A 366 -4.97 30.12 0.53
CA SER A 366 -4.01 29.77 -0.52
C SER A 366 -3.15 28.58 -0.08
N LEU A 367 -2.73 27.78 -1.06
CA LEU A 367 -1.68 26.79 -0.86
C LEU A 367 -0.32 27.40 -1.20
N GLN A 368 0.54 27.53 -0.18
CA GLN A 368 1.93 27.89 -0.37
C GLN A 368 2.71 26.63 -0.73
N LEU A 369 3.26 26.59 -1.94
CA LEU A 369 4.01 25.45 -2.43
C LEU A 369 5.51 25.71 -2.43
N LYS A 370 6.26 24.66 -2.09
CA LYS A 370 7.71 24.61 -2.28
C LYS A 370 8.07 23.36 -3.05
N THR A 371 8.55 23.56 -4.29
CA THR A 371 8.95 22.48 -5.18
C THR A 371 10.44 22.13 -5.03
N GLY A 372 10.75 20.85 -5.26
CA GLY A 372 12.13 20.35 -5.26
C GLY A 372 12.84 20.54 -6.59
N ARG A 373 13.67 19.55 -6.94
CA ARG A 373 14.38 19.49 -8.23
C ARG A 373 13.46 18.91 -9.31
N GLY A 374 13.77 19.21 -10.55
CA GLY A 374 13.05 18.72 -11.74
C GLY A 374 12.65 19.91 -12.63
N GLU A 375 12.44 19.62 -13.91
CA GLU A 375 11.89 20.58 -14.88
C GLU A 375 10.37 20.53 -14.79
N LEU A 376 9.76 21.57 -14.21
CA LEU A 376 8.30 21.71 -14.07
C LEU A 376 7.71 22.14 -15.41
N LEU A 377 6.77 21.36 -15.94
CA LEU A 377 6.11 21.62 -17.22
C LEU A 377 4.76 22.30 -17.04
N SER A 378 4.00 21.97 -15.98
CA SER A 378 2.73 22.61 -15.66
C SER A 378 2.40 22.51 -14.17
N ALA A 379 1.53 23.42 -13.73
CA ALA A 379 0.89 23.38 -12.42
C ALA A 379 -0.62 23.57 -12.59
N GLN A 380 -1.44 22.76 -11.95
CA GLN A 380 -2.90 22.81 -12.06
C GLN A 380 -3.55 22.66 -10.69
N LEU A 381 -4.51 23.51 -10.38
CA LEU A 381 -5.42 23.30 -9.26
C LEU A 381 -6.56 22.40 -9.73
N TRP A 382 -6.61 21.17 -9.25
CA TRP A 382 -7.73 20.26 -9.48
C TRP A 382 -8.74 20.40 -8.35
N GLN A 383 -10.02 20.50 -8.69
CA GLN A 383 -11.08 20.71 -7.72
C GLN A 383 -12.40 20.08 -8.14
N ALA A 384 -13.20 19.71 -7.14
CA ALA A 384 -14.57 19.24 -7.30
C ALA A 384 -15.45 19.81 -6.20
N GLU A 385 -16.72 20.06 -6.49
CA GLU A 385 -17.73 20.48 -5.51
C GLU A 385 -18.77 19.38 -5.32
N SER A 386 -19.33 19.30 -4.11
CA SER A 386 -20.34 18.32 -3.70
C SER A 386 -21.33 18.95 -2.73
N GLU A 387 -22.58 18.48 -2.74
CA GLU A 387 -23.57 18.88 -1.72
C GLU A 387 -23.30 18.22 -0.36
N THR A 388 -22.56 17.12 -0.35
CA THR A 388 -22.16 16.35 0.84
C THR A 388 -20.65 16.23 0.92
N LYS A 389 -20.12 15.59 1.98
CA LYS A 389 -18.69 15.30 2.09
C LYS A 389 -18.23 14.13 1.21
N ASP A 390 -19.13 13.48 0.47
CA ASP A 390 -18.83 12.36 -0.42
C ASP A 390 -18.48 12.84 -1.82
N PHE A 391 -17.23 12.64 -2.21
CA PHE A 391 -16.70 13.05 -3.53
C PHE A 391 -16.56 11.89 -4.52
N ARG A 392 -16.93 10.67 -4.15
CA ARG A 392 -16.74 9.47 -4.99
C ARG A 392 -17.39 9.55 -6.37
N LYS A 393 -18.46 10.34 -6.52
CA LYS A 393 -19.18 10.55 -7.78
C LYS A 393 -18.97 11.96 -8.40
N CYS A 394 -18.13 12.77 -7.79
CA CYS A 394 -17.88 14.13 -8.24
C CYS A 394 -16.87 14.15 -9.40
N ARG A 395 -16.99 15.13 -10.28
CA ARG A 395 -16.04 15.35 -11.36
C ARG A 395 -15.02 16.40 -10.95
N PHE A 396 -13.76 16.01 -10.88
CA PHE A 396 -12.65 16.92 -10.70
C PHE A 396 -12.31 17.62 -12.02
N THR A 397 -12.10 18.93 -11.96
CA THR A 397 -11.73 19.76 -13.09
C THR A 397 -10.45 20.55 -12.80
N PRO A 398 -9.54 20.69 -13.79
CA PRO A 398 -8.32 21.46 -13.61
C PRO A 398 -8.54 22.94 -13.83
N VAL A 399 -7.77 23.75 -13.12
CA VAL A 399 -7.58 25.18 -13.36
C VAL A 399 -6.09 25.41 -13.49
N ASP A 400 -5.65 25.81 -14.69
CA ASP A 400 -4.24 26.06 -14.97
C ASP A 400 -3.70 27.18 -14.10
N GLN A 401 -2.52 26.98 -13.56
CA GLN A 401 -1.79 27.97 -12.79
C GLN A 401 -0.60 28.48 -13.59
N PRO A 402 -0.25 29.77 -13.47
CA PRO A 402 0.98 30.28 -14.07
C PRO A 402 2.19 29.47 -13.62
N LEU A 403 3.07 29.14 -14.56
CA LEU A 403 4.32 28.49 -14.20
C LEU A 403 5.16 29.41 -13.31
N PRO A 404 5.56 28.94 -12.13
CA PRO A 404 6.30 29.77 -11.20
C PRO A 404 7.71 30.04 -11.71
N SER A 405 8.17 31.29 -11.56
CA SER A 405 9.56 31.68 -11.83
C SER A 405 10.53 31.20 -10.73
N THR A 406 10.02 30.83 -9.58
CA THR A 406 10.77 30.37 -8.40
C THR A 406 10.23 29.02 -7.89
N LYS A 407 11.02 28.36 -7.03
CA LYS A 407 10.58 27.10 -6.39
C LYS A 407 9.52 27.30 -5.31
N LYS A 408 9.20 28.52 -4.94
CA LYS A 408 8.13 28.86 -4.00
C LYS A 408 7.09 29.70 -4.72
N PHE A 409 5.84 29.31 -4.64
CA PHE A 409 4.71 30.02 -5.23
C PHE A 409 3.43 29.72 -4.46
N SER A 410 2.43 30.54 -4.68
CA SER A 410 1.13 30.46 -4.02
C SER A 410 0.05 30.13 -5.07
N VAL A 411 -0.85 29.23 -4.71
CA VAL A 411 -2.05 28.89 -5.49
C VAL A 411 -3.27 29.34 -4.68
N PRO A 412 -4.03 30.33 -5.13
CA PRO A 412 -5.22 30.79 -4.43
C PRO A 412 -6.32 29.72 -4.48
N VAL A 413 -7.05 29.58 -3.37
CA VAL A 413 -8.16 28.66 -3.23
C VAL A 413 -9.40 29.42 -2.80
N SER A 414 -10.50 29.26 -3.53
CA SER A 414 -11.80 29.79 -3.14
C SER A 414 -12.63 28.71 -2.44
N LEU A 415 -13.29 29.05 -1.33
CA LEU A 415 -14.27 28.19 -0.70
C LEU A 415 -15.50 28.03 -1.59
N PRO A 416 -16.27 26.92 -1.47
CA PRO A 416 -17.53 26.76 -2.19
C PRO A 416 -18.60 27.74 -1.66
N GLN A 417 -19.53 28.14 -2.50
CA GLN A 417 -20.66 28.97 -2.07
C GLN A 417 -21.70 28.17 -1.27
N LYS A 418 -21.80 26.86 -1.52
CA LYS A 418 -22.63 25.90 -0.81
C LYS A 418 -21.97 24.54 -0.78
N GLY A 419 -22.36 23.70 0.19
CA GLY A 419 -21.85 22.33 0.29
C GLY A 419 -20.35 22.27 0.60
N TYR A 420 -19.64 21.43 -0.12
CA TYR A 420 -18.25 21.09 0.15
C TYR A 420 -17.41 21.14 -1.14
N LYS A 421 -16.11 21.34 -0.98
CA LYS A 421 -15.12 21.32 -2.04
C LYS A 421 -13.95 20.41 -1.66
N ALA A 422 -13.47 19.61 -2.62
CA ALA A 422 -12.19 18.91 -2.54
C ALA A 422 -11.23 19.49 -3.58
N PHE A 423 -9.95 19.66 -3.22
CA PHE A 423 -8.96 20.26 -4.12
C PHE A 423 -7.53 19.83 -3.78
N PHE A 424 -6.68 19.83 -4.80
CA PHE A 424 -5.24 19.59 -4.69
C PHE A 424 -4.50 20.25 -5.85
N VAL A 425 -3.20 20.49 -5.71
CA VAL A 425 -2.37 20.97 -6.80
C VAL A 425 -1.60 19.81 -7.42
N MET A 426 -1.72 19.66 -8.73
CA MET A 426 -0.95 18.74 -9.55
C MET A 426 0.18 19.47 -10.25
N LEU A 427 1.38 18.93 -10.12
CA LEU A 427 2.60 19.40 -10.76
C LEU A 427 3.03 18.35 -11.78
N THR A 428 3.17 18.74 -13.04
CA THR A 428 3.68 17.87 -14.10
C THR A 428 5.16 18.18 -14.34
N TYR A 429 5.99 17.16 -14.21
CA TYR A 429 7.44 17.24 -14.42
C TYR A 429 7.85 16.50 -15.69
N LYS A 430 8.91 16.98 -16.34
CA LYS A 430 9.59 16.23 -17.41
C LYS A 430 10.18 14.94 -16.83
N HIS A 431 9.96 13.83 -17.54
CA HIS A 431 10.47 12.53 -17.13
C HIS A 431 12.01 12.53 -17.16
N PRO A 432 12.67 11.95 -16.15
CA PRO A 432 14.13 11.96 -16.04
C PRO A 432 14.85 11.20 -17.17
N ALA A 433 14.16 10.30 -17.86
CA ALA A 433 14.67 9.63 -19.06
C ALA A 433 14.36 10.39 -20.37
N GLY A 434 13.62 11.50 -20.31
CA GLY A 434 13.53 12.48 -21.41
C GLY A 434 12.42 12.26 -22.44
N TYR A 435 11.53 11.28 -22.29
CA TYR A 435 10.55 10.95 -23.33
C TYR A 435 9.07 11.06 -22.90
N ASP A 436 8.79 11.29 -21.66
CA ASP A 436 7.42 11.46 -21.18
C ASP A 436 7.40 12.43 -19.98
N SER A 437 6.26 12.58 -19.34
CA SER A 437 6.09 13.38 -18.14
C SER A 437 5.56 12.50 -17.01
N PHE A 438 5.74 12.95 -15.77
CA PHE A 438 5.15 12.32 -14.60
C PHE A 438 4.53 13.39 -13.69
N THR A 439 3.63 12.97 -12.81
CA THR A 439 2.90 13.89 -11.94
C THR A 439 3.25 13.68 -10.48
N LEU A 440 3.26 14.78 -9.74
CA LEU A 440 3.40 14.86 -8.30
C LEU A 440 2.35 15.83 -7.76
N CYS A 441 1.66 15.46 -6.69
CA CYS A 441 0.58 16.26 -6.14
C CYS A 441 0.86 16.73 -4.71
N THR A 442 0.18 17.82 -4.30
CA THR A 442 -0.06 18.04 -2.88
C THR A 442 -0.98 16.94 -2.35
N ARG A 443 -1.13 16.80 -1.04
CA ARG A 443 -2.26 16.02 -0.54
C ARG A 443 -3.59 16.68 -0.93
N MET A 444 -4.67 15.89 -0.85
CA MET A 444 -6.02 16.41 -1.01
C MET A 444 -6.42 17.22 0.23
N TYR A 445 -7.12 18.32 -0.03
CA TYR A 445 -7.78 19.16 0.97
C TYR A 445 -9.28 19.15 0.74
N THR A 446 -10.04 19.23 1.81
CA THR A 446 -11.50 19.40 1.76
C THR A 446 -11.90 20.66 2.52
N ALA A 447 -13.00 21.30 2.08
CA ALA A 447 -13.48 22.54 2.66
C ALA A 447 -15.02 22.59 2.67
N ASP A 448 -15.59 23.38 3.58
CA ASP A 448 -16.96 23.86 3.49
C ASP A 448 -17.00 25.35 3.10
N THR A 449 -18.14 26.01 3.32
CA THR A 449 -18.34 27.42 2.95
C THR A 449 -17.56 28.41 3.83
N THR A 450 -16.92 27.94 4.91
CA THR A 450 -16.29 28.79 5.94
C THR A 450 -14.84 28.45 6.20
N THR A 451 -14.43 27.18 6.03
CA THR A 451 -13.10 26.72 6.43
C THR A 451 -12.57 25.57 5.56
N VAL A 452 -11.26 25.38 5.59
CA VAL A 452 -10.58 24.22 5.01
C VAL A 452 -10.23 23.23 6.14
N PHE A 453 -10.58 21.94 5.95
CA PHE A 453 -10.33 20.88 6.94
C PHE A 453 -8.90 20.36 6.84
N ASP A 454 -7.96 21.09 7.40
CA ASP A 454 -6.53 20.81 7.29
C ASP A 454 -6.01 19.79 8.31
N SER A 455 -6.59 19.77 9.51
CA SER A 455 -6.17 18.90 10.61
C SER A 455 -6.60 17.45 10.42
N PRO A 456 -5.86 16.48 11.01
CA PRO A 456 -6.34 15.12 11.14
C PRO A 456 -7.71 15.03 11.82
N TYR A 457 -8.48 14.01 11.48
CA TYR A 457 -9.79 13.79 12.11
C TYR A 457 -9.61 13.35 13.56
N GLU A 458 -10.32 14.02 14.46
CA GLU A 458 -10.41 13.63 15.85
C GLU A 458 -11.64 12.73 16.03
N VAL A 459 -11.38 11.48 16.44
CA VAL A 459 -12.44 10.50 16.69
C VAL A 459 -13.22 10.91 17.96
N PRO A 460 -14.54 11.12 17.88
CA PRO A 460 -15.32 11.50 19.05
C PRO A 460 -15.21 10.49 20.19
N GLU A 461 -15.16 10.99 21.43
CA GLU A 461 -15.23 10.14 22.62
C GLU A 461 -16.52 9.29 22.59
N GLY A 462 -16.38 8.00 22.89
CA GLY A 462 -17.52 7.06 22.93
C GLY A 462 -17.93 6.47 21.59
N MET A 463 -17.27 6.79 20.48
CA MET A 463 -17.64 6.24 19.17
C MET A 463 -17.50 4.71 19.08
N PHE A 464 -16.75 4.11 19.97
CA PHE A 464 -16.49 2.65 20.05
C PHE A 464 -17.00 2.04 21.38
N GLN A 465 -17.92 2.73 22.07
CA GLN A 465 -18.55 2.21 23.31
C GLN A 465 -19.79 1.40 22.99
#